data_92a26578c840af0dad912b6002fbb99f
#
_entry.id   92a26578c840af0dad912b6002fbb99f
#
_cell.length_a   1.000
_cell.length_b   1.000
_cell.length_c   1.000
_cell.angle_alpha   90.00
_cell.angle_beta   90.00
_cell.angle_gamma   90.00
#
_symmetry.space_group_name_H-M   'P 1'
#
loop_
_entity.id
_entity.type
_entity.pdbx_description
1 polymer ?
#
loop_
_entity_poly.entity_id
_entity_poly.type
_entity_poly.pdbx_seq_one_letter_code
_entity_poly.pdbx_strand_id
1 'polypeptide(L)'
;MTAAKGNQTARRRAPGMSPEQRREMIIQTAIPLIAEYGAAVTTAKIARAAGIGEGTIFRVFADKDALLQACVAEALSPEHAVRELDAIDLSQPLPERLAEAAEALQAHMSRMGAILGSLGHRGGKYPGTVRGAGREESTARIRAALVELLEPDKAALRRPPEQVAALFFGLLFTQPRTDEEPDLTPLELADVFLHGALSAGAE
;
A
#
# COMPACT_ATOMS: atom_id res chain seq x y z
N MET A 1 5.39 -68.79 -10.82
CA MET A 1 6.21 -67.77 -10.15
C MET A 1 5.94 -66.43 -10.87
N THR A 2 5.05 -65.67 -10.31
CA THR A 2 4.55 -64.44 -10.96
C THR A 2 5.16 -63.25 -10.22
N ALA A 3 6.02 -62.50 -10.90
CA ALA A 3 6.67 -61.30 -10.34
C ALA A 3 5.70 -60.10 -10.38
N ALA A 4 5.39 -59.55 -9.21
CA ALA A 4 4.59 -58.34 -9.06
C ALA A 4 5.43 -57.11 -9.47
N LYS A 5 4.99 -56.42 -10.52
CA LYS A 5 5.51 -55.08 -10.89
C LYS A 5 5.06 -54.05 -9.87
N GLY A 6 5.99 -53.54 -9.07
CA GLY A 6 5.76 -52.41 -8.17
C GLY A 6 5.44 -51.16 -8.96
N ASN A 7 4.24 -50.64 -8.71
CA ASN A 7 3.76 -49.34 -9.25
C ASN A 7 4.44 -48.20 -8.46
N GLN A 8 5.51 -47.63 -9.02
CA GLN A 8 6.10 -46.39 -8.50
C GLN A 8 5.21 -45.21 -8.93
N THR A 9 4.29 -44.82 -8.06
CA THR A 9 3.58 -43.58 -8.17
C THR A 9 4.60 -42.44 -8.12
N ALA A 10 4.89 -41.86 -9.28
CA ALA A 10 5.70 -40.62 -9.39
C ALA A 10 5.08 -39.53 -8.51
N ARG A 11 5.74 -39.18 -7.40
CA ARG A 11 5.41 -38.04 -6.58
C ARG A 11 5.41 -36.79 -7.49
N ARG A 12 4.23 -36.29 -7.88
CA ARG A 12 4.07 -35.00 -8.53
C ARG A 12 4.68 -33.97 -7.59
N ARG A 13 5.84 -33.42 -7.95
CA ARG A 13 6.38 -32.21 -7.30
C ARG A 13 5.31 -31.15 -7.38
N ALA A 14 5.00 -30.50 -6.24
CA ALA A 14 4.15 -29.31 -6.22
C ALA A 14 4.67 -28.30 -7.25
N PRO A 15 3.79 -27.60 -7.99
CA PRO A 15 4.22 -26.61 -8.95
C PRO A 15 5.14 -25.60 -8.25
N GLY A 16 6.35 -25.43 -8.75
CA GLY A 16 7.27 -24.41 -8.24
C GLY A 16 6.66 -23.02 -8.48
N MET A 17 6.94 -22.08 -7.58
CA MET A 17 6.55 -20.68 -7.70
C MET A 17 6.95 -20.11 -9.07
N SER A 18 6.03 -19.38 -9.76
CA SER A 18 6.34 -18.76 -11.04
C SER A 18 7.41 -17.67 -10.88
N PRO A 19 8.07 -17.23 -11.98
CA PRO A 19 9.02 -16.12 -11.92
C PRO A 19 8.38 -14.84 -11.34
N GLU A 20 7.14 -14.53 -11.70
CA GLU A 20 6.36 -13.38 -11.24
C GLU A 20 6.06 -13.49 -9.75
N GLN A 21 5.56 -14.65 -9.30
CA GLN A 21 5.29 -14.90 -7.89
C GLN A 21 6.58 -14.81 -7.05
N ARG A 22 7.70 -15.27 -7.60
CA ARG A 22 9.00 -15.16 -6.92
C ARG A 22 9.46 -13.72 -6.83
N ARG A 23 9.28 -12.94 -7.89
CA ARG A 23 9.58 -11.51 -7.92
C ARG A 23 8.78 -10.77 -6.85
N GLU A 24 7.50 -11.00 -6.82
CA GLU A 24 6.58 -10.43 -5.83
C GLU A 24 6.99 -10.79 -4.40
N MET A 25 7.21 -12.06 -4.11
CA MET A 25 7.63 -12.54 -2.79
C MET A 25 8.94 -11.85 -2.32
N ILE A 26 9.92 -11.68 -3.22
CA ILE A 26 11.18 -10.99 -2.89
C ILE A 26 10.92 -9.52 -2.56
N ILE A 27 10.09 -8.82 -3.34
CA ILE A 27 9.73 -7.41 -3.12
C ILE A 27 9.03 -7.25 -1.78
N GLN A 28 7.98 -8.04 -1.51
CA GLN A 28 7.22 -7.95 -0.25
C GLN A 28 8.09 -8.26 0.97
N THR A 29 9.05 -9.18 0.85
CA THR A 29 10.01 -9.46 1.92
C THR A 29 11.04 -8.33 2.11
N ALA A 30 11.41 -7.65 1.02
CA ALA A 30 12.43 -6.60 1.07
C ALA A 30 11.89 -5.26 1.61
N ILE A 31 10.61 -4.93 1.37
CA ILE A 31 9.98 -3.67 1.77
C ILE A 31 10.19 -3.35 3.26
N PRO A 32 9.84 -4.21 4.24
CA PRO A 32 10.06 -3.91 5.65
C PRO A 32 11.54 -3.77 6.02
N LEU A 33 12.41 -4.54 5.39
CA LEU A 33 13.86 -4.45 5.62
C LEU A 33 14.45 -3.14 5.06
N ILE A 34 13.91 -2.64 3.94
CA ILE A 34 14.31 -1.34 3.39
C ILE A 34 13.83 -0.21 4.30
N ALA A 35 12.63 -0.28 4.83
CA ALA A 35 12.11 0.69 5.78
C ALA A 35 13.01 0.79 7.03
N GLU A 36 13.51 -0.35 7.54
CA GLU A 36 14.37 -0.42 8.72
C GLU A 36 15.84 -0.03 8.44
N TYR A 37 16.43 -0.57 7.36
CA TYR A 37 17.88 -0.44 7.08
C TYR A 37 18.21 0.53 5.94
N GLY A 38 17.22 1.02 5.23
CA GLY A 38 17.39 1.88 4.06
C GLY A 38 18.26 1.24 2.98
N ALA A 39 19.02 2.06 2.28
CA ALA A 39 19.95 1.60 1.26
C ALA A 39 21.10 0.72 1.79
N ALA A 40 21.30 0.62 3.12
CA ALA A 40 22.30 -0.26 3.71
C ALA A 40 21.86 -1.73 3.80
N VAL A 41 20.56 -2.04 3.54
CA VAL A 41 20.09 -3.41 3.47
C VAL A 41 20.93 -4.22 2.47
N THR A 42 21.29 -5.46 2.81
CA THR A 42 22.06 -6.34 1.92
C THR A 42 21.16 -7.36 1.25
N THR A 43 21.48 -7.75 0.02
CA THR A 43 20.80 -8.82 -0.70
C THR A 43 20.84 -10.15 0.05
N ALA A 44 21.96 -10.43 0.76
CA ALA A 44 22.08 -11.58 1.65
C ALA A 44 21.05 -11.57 2.79
N LYS A 45 20.77 -10.37 3.40
CA LYS A 45 19.78 -10.23 4.46
C LYS A 45 18.36 -10.46 3.91
N ILE A 46 18.05 -9.91 2.74
CA ILE A 46 16.77 -10.11 2.06
C ILE A 46 16.58 -11.59 1.69
N ALA A 47 17.60 -12.23 1.10
CA ALA A 47 17.55 -13.65 0.74
C ALA A 47 17.28 -14.54 1.95
N ARG A 48 17.94 -14.27 3.08
CA ARG A 48 17.74 -14.99 4.35
C ARG A 48 16.29 -14.84 4.84
N ALA A 49 15.76 -13.62 4.83
CA ALA A 49 14.38 -13.35 5.24
C ALA A 49 13.35 -14.01 4.32
N ALA A 50 13.64 -14.06 3.02
CA ALA A 50 12.79 -14.72 2.01
C ALA A 50 12.93 -16.25 1.99
N GLY A 51 13.85 -16.84 2.78
CA GLY A 51 14.10 -18.27 2.79
C GLY A 51 14.70 -18.82 1.48
N ILE A 52 15.44 -18.00 0.73
CA ILE A 52 16.04 -18.36 -0.58
C ILE A 52 17.54 -18.13 -0.58
N GLY A 53 18.23 -18.69 -1.56
CA GLY A 53 19.64 -18.37 -1.80
C GLY A 53 19.80 -17.01 -2.46
N GLU A 54 20.85 -16.25 -2.10
CA GLU A 54 21.11 -14.90 -2.64
C GLU A 54 21.22 -14.89 -4.18
N GLY A 55 21.79 -15.95 -4.78
CA GLY A 55 21.81 -16.12 -6.24
C GLY A 55 20.42 -16.18 -6.88
N THR A 56 19.36 -16.46 -6.11
CA THR A 56 17.99 -16.42 -6.62
C THR A 56 17.52 -14.97 -6.82
N ILE A 57 17.95 -14.06 -5.97
CA ILE A 57 17.67 -12.62 -6.14
C ILE A 57 18.25 -12.12 -7.46
N PHE A 58 19.52 -12.46 -7.75
CA PHE A 58 20.21 -12.04 -8.97
C PHE A 58 19.73 -12.72 -10.26
N ARG A 59 18.91 -13.79 -10.14
CA ARG A 59 18.18 -14.35 -11.29
C ARG A 59 16.92 -13.55 -11.63
N VAL A 60 16.37 -12.79 -10.67
CA VAL A 60 15.14 -12.01 -10.80
C VAL A 60 15.43 -10.52 -11.03
N PHE A 61 16.46 -10.00 -10.40
CA PHE A 61 16.88 -8.60 -10.47
C PHE A 61 18.33 -8.53 -10.94
N ALA A 62 18.63 -7.63 -11.87
CA ALA A 62 19.96 -7.47 -12.45
C ALA A 62 21.01 -7.13 -11.37
N ASP A 63 20.63 -6.28 -10.43
CA ASP A 63 21.45 -5.84 -9.31
C ASP A 63 20.57 -5.43 -8.12
N LYS A 64 21.21 -4.95 -7.05
CA LYS A 64 20.54 -4.43 -5.86
C LYS A 64 19.74 -3.17 -6.15
N ASP A 65 20.22 -2.29 -7.02
CA ASP A 65 19.54 -1.04 -7.36
C ASP A 65 18.22 -1.34 -8.08
N ALA A 66 18.18 -2.32 -8.99
CA ALA A 66 16.98 -2.80 -9.66
C ALA A 66 15.96 -3.39 -8.66
N LEU A 67 16.40 -4.10 -7.63
CA LEU A 67 15.53 -4.58 -6.56
C LEU A 67 14.98 -3.41 -5.74
N LEU A 68 15.82 -2.44 -5.33
CA LEU A 68 15.37 -1.27 -4.58
C LEU A 68 14.36 -0.43 -5.37
N GLN A 69 14.60 -0.22 -6.67
CA GLN A 69 13.65 0.47 -7.56
C GLN A 69 12.30 -0.25 -7.64
N ALA A 70 12.32 -1.58 -7.74
CA ALA A 70 11.10 -2.38 -7.75
C ALA A 70 10.33 -2.27 -6.42
N CYS A 71 11.02 -2.26 -5.28
CA CYS A 71 10.40 -2.06 -3.97
C CYS A 71 9.80 -0.66 -3.81
N VAL A 72 10.47 0.38 -4.35
CA VAL A 72 9.91 1.74 -4.38
C VAL A 72 8.67 1.80 -5.25
N ALA A 73 8.71 1.21 -6.46
CA ALA A 73 7.56 1.18 -7.35
C ALA A 73 6.36 0.47 -6.70
N GLU A 74 6.59 -0.65 -6.03
CA GLU A 74 5.55 -1.39 -5.29
C GLU A 74 4.98 -0.58 -4.12
N ALA A 75 5.85 0.07 -3.33
CA ALA A 75 5.41 0.90 -2.20
C ALA A 75 4.59 2.13 -2.64
N LEU A 76 4.83 2.63 -3.84
CA LEU A 76 4.09 3.75 -4.44
C LEU A 76 2.84 3.28 -5.21
N SER A 77 2.69 1.97 -5.42
CA SER A 77 1.55 1.40 -6.12
C SER A 77 0.26 1.60 -5.32
N PRO A 78 -0.82 2.05 -5.94
CA PRO A 78 -2.10 2.22 -5.27
C PRO A 78 -2.85 0.90 -5.06
N GLU A 79 -2.40 -0.22 -5.67
CA GLU A 79 -3.15 -1.47 -5.72
C GLU A 79 -3.54 -2.00 -4.36
N HIS A 80 -2.66 -1.86 -3.36
CA HIS A 80 -2.96 -2.33 -2.01
C HIS A 80 -4.02 -1.44 -1.36
N ALA A 81 -3.85 -0.13 -1.42
CA ALA A 81 -4.80 0.83 -0.88
C ALA A 81 -6.19 0.69 -1.56
N VAL A 82 -6.22 0.55 -2.89
CA VAL A 82 -7.47 0.34 -3.64
C VAL A 82 -8.17 -0.94 -3.19
N ARG A 83 -7.44 -2.06 -3.05
CA ARG A 83 -8.04 -3.31 -2.56
C ARG A 83 -8.58 -3.20 -1.14
N GLU A 84 -7.92 -2.46 -0.26
CA GLU A 84 -8.43 -2.20 1.10
C GLU A 84 -9.71 -1.36 1.05
N LEU A 85 -9.76 -0.32 0.21
CA LEU A 85 -10.96 0.49 0.02
C LEU A 85 -12.10 -0.33 -0.59
N ASP A 86 -11.83 -1.15 -1.60
CA ASP A 86 -12.82 -2.01 -2.25
C ASP A 86 -13.38 -3.11 -1.32
N ALA A 87 -12.65 -3.45 -0.25
CA ALA A 87 -13.08 -4.45 0.73
C ALA A 87 -14.00 -3.87 1.84
N ILE A 88 -14.13 -2.55 1.92
CA ILE A 88 -14.99 -1.89 2.92
C ILE A 88 -16.45 -2.22 2.61
N ASP A 89 -17.18 -2.69 3.64
CA ASP A 89 -18.59 -3.04 3.50
C ASP A 89 -19.47 -1.80 3.30
N LEU A 90 -20.04 -1.66 2.12
CA LEU A 90 -20.92 -0.54 1.75
C LEU A 90 -22.22 -0.50 2.55
N SER A 91 -22.59 -1.56 3.28
CA SER A 91 -23.77 -1.58 4.15
C SER A 91 -23.54 -0.86 5.48
N GLN A 92 -22.29 -0.56 5.85
CA GLN A 92 -21.97 0.22 7.05
C GLN A 92 -22.42 1.68 6.88
N PRO A 93 -22.66 2.41 8.00
CA PRO A 93 -22.88 3.85 7.97
C PRO A 93 -21.71 4.60 7.34
N LEU A 94 -21.99 5.74 6.70
CA LEU A 94 -20.97 6.54 6.00
C LEU A 94 -19.79 6.97 6.89
N PRO A 95 -19.97 7.38 8.16
CA PRO A 95 -18.85 7.74 9.02
C PRO A 95 -17.86 6.60 9.24
N GLU A 96 -18.35 5.38 9.46
CA GLU A 96 -17.55 4.18 9.66
C GLU A 96 -16.79 3.80 8.40
N ARG A 97 -17.43 3.85 7.22
CA ARG A 97 -16.76 3.61 5.93
C ARG A 97 -15.63 4.61 5.67
N LEU A 98 -15.86 5.89 5.97
CA LEU A 98 -14.84 6.92 5.82
C LEU A 98 -13.71 6.78 6.84
N ALA A 99 -14.01 6.33 8.06
CA ALA A 99 -13.00 6.03 9.08
C ALA A 99 -12.08 4.88 8.62
N GLU A 100 -12.64 3.76 8.15
CA GLU A 100 -11.87 2.65 7.58
C GLU A 100 -11.04 3.08 6.37
N ALA A 101 -11.61 3.90 5.49
CA ALA A 101 -10.90 4.46 4.35
C ALA A 101 -9.73 5.37 4.76
N ALA A 102 -9.92 6.19 5.82
CA ALA A 102 -8.87 7.02 6.37
C ALA A 102 -7.72 6.17 6.92
N GLU A 103 -8.04 5.12 7.68
CA GLU A 103 -7.05 4.19 8.25
C GLU A 103 -6.23 3.50 7.15
N ALA A 104 -6.88 2.94 6.14
CA ALA A 104 -6.23 2.29 5.00
C ALA A 104 -5.28 3.24 4.26
N LEU A 105 -5.73 4.47 4.00
CA LEU A 105 -4.94 5.48 3.28
C LEU A 105 -3.79 6.03 4.13
N GLN A 106 -3.99 6.25 5.43
CA GLN A 106 -2.92 6.66 6.35
C GLN A 106 -1.84 5.59 6.46
N ALA A 107 -2.23 4.31 6.54
CA ALA A 107 -1.30 3.18 6.53
C ALA A 107 -0.50 3.12 5.21
N HIS A 108 -1.16 3.34 4.07
CA HIS A 108 -0.51 3.41 2.76
C HIS A 108 0.52 4.55 2.71
N MET A 109 0.14 5.76 3.12
CA MET A 109 1.04 6.91 3.16
C MET A 109 2.23 6.72 4.11
N SER A 110 2.00 6.07 5.26
CA SER A 110 3.05 5.75 6.22
C SER A 110 4.08 4.78 5.62
N ARG A 111 3.62 3.71 4.93
CA ARG A 111 4.51 2.78 4.20
C ARG A 111 5.33 3.49 3.14
N MET A 112 4.70 4.36 2.33
CA MET A 112 5.40 5.19 1.34
C MET A 112 6.47 6.07 1.99
N GLY A 113 6.10 6.79 3.05
CA GLY A 113 6.98 7.70 3.78
C GLY A 113 8.18 6.96 4.39
N ALA A 114 7.97 5.79 4.98
CA ALA A 114 9.04 4.98 5.56
C ALA A 114 10.08 4.56 4.51
N ILE A 115 9.64 4.11 3.33
CA ILE A 115 10.56 3.69 2.26
C ILE A 115 11.28 4.89 1.64
N LEU A 116 10.55 5.93 1.27
CA LEU A 116 11.15 7.13 0.67
C LEU A 116 12.10 7.83 1.64
N GLY A 117 11.73 7.94 2.92
CA GLY A 117 12.56 8.52 3.96
C GLY A 117 13.83 7.72 4.19
N SER A 118 13.73 6.40 4.28
CA SER A 118 14.88 5.52 4.50
C SER A 118 15.91 5.52 3.35
N LEU A 119 15.41 5.72 2.11
CA LEU A 119 16.25 5.80 0.91
C LEU A 119 16.78 7.22 0.64
N GLY A 120 16.00 8.25 0.98
CA GLY A 120 16.35 9.67 0.75
C GLY A 120 17.47 10.21 1.64
N HIS A 121 17.63 9.70 2.86
CA HIS A 121 18.66 10.15 3.81
C HIS A 121 20.11 9.83 3.39
N ARG A 122 20.33 9.02 2.34
CA ARG A 122 21.65 8.61 1.87
C ARG A 122 21.99 9.03 0.43
N GLY A 123 21.48 10.19 -0.02
CA GLY A 123 22.01 10.84 -1.23
C GLY A 123 21.42 10.38 -2.56
N GLY A 124 20.14 10.56 -2.72
CA GLY A 124 19.64 11.12 -3.99
C GLY A 124 19.62 10.29 -5.26
N LYS A 125 19.77 8.97 -5.25
CA LYS A 125 19.64 8.20 -6.51
C LYS A 125 18.19 7.92 -6.97
N TYR A 126 17.19 8.18 -6.10
CA TYR A 126 15.79 7.80 -6.35
C TYR A 126 14.76 8.94 -6.47
N PRO A 127 15.15 10.23 -6.69
CA PRO A 127 14.17 11.33 -6.73
C PRO A 127 13.33 11.38 -8.02
N GLY A 128 13.70 10.65 -9.07
CA GLY A 128 13.08 10.77 -10.39
C GLY A 128 11.83 9.90 -10.62
N THR A 129 11.64 8.82 -9.87
CA THR A 129 10.53 7.87 -10.08
C THR A 129 9.21 8.31 -9.44
N VAL A 130 9.22 9.35 -8.58
CA VAL A 130 8.05 9.81 -7.81
C VAL A 130 7.34 11.01 -8.46
N ARG A 131 7.95 11.65 -9.47
CA ARG A 131 7.40 12.84 -10.13
C ARG A 131 6.98 12.49 -11.55
N GLY A 132 5.67 12.41 -11.78
CA GLY A 132 5.13 12.29 -13.14
C GLY A 132 3.78 11.57 -13.22
N ALA A 133 3.41 11.18 -14.43
CA ALA A 133 2.11 10.60 -14.80
C ALA A 133 1.66 9.43 -13.90
N GLY A 134 2.57 8.62 -13.38
CA GLY A 134 2.22 7.52 -12.49
C GLY A 134 1.63 7.95 -11.14
N ARG A 135 2.00 9.14 -10.62
CA ARG A 135 1.40 9.67 -9.38
C ARG A 135 -0.02 10.16 -9.61
N GLU A 136 -0.27 10.80 -10.76
CA GLU A 136 -1.62 11.26 -11.11
C GLU A 136 -2.56 10.08 -11.32
N GLU A 137 -2.10 9.04 -12.01
CA GLU A 137 -2.85 7.81 -12.22
C GLU A 137 -3.14 7.09 -10.89
N SER A 138 -2.14 6.94 -10.01
CA SER A 138 -2.32 6.35 -8.68
C SER A 138 -3.34 7.13 -7.85
N THR A 139 -3.24 8.46 -7.85
CA THR A 139 -4.19 9.34 -7.16
C THR A 139 -5.60 9.22 -7.74
N ALA A 140 -5.73 9.15 -9.06
CA ALA A 140 -7.02 9.00 -9.73
C ALA A 140 -7.70 7.68 -9.36
N ARG A 141 -6.95 6.57 -9.30
CA ARG A 141 -7.46 5.25 -8.92
C ARG A 141 -7.94 5.22 -7.46
N ILE A 142 -7.16 5.78 -6.52
CA ILE A 142 -7.59 5.90 -5.12
C ILE A 142 -8.86 6.76 -5.00
N ARG A 143 -8.92 7.90 -5.70
CA ARG A 143 -10.11 8.75 -5.70
C ARG A 143 -11.33 8.03 -6.27
N ALA A 144 -11.17 7.23 -7.32
CA ALA A 144 -12.26 6.44 -7.88
C ALA A 144 -12.81 5.43 -6.86
N ALA A 145 -11.93 4.72 -6.13
CA ALA A 145 -12.37 3.83 -5.05
C ALA A 145 -13.10 4.59 -3.91
N LEU A 146 -12.64 5.80 -3.56
CA LEU A 146 -13.36 6.64 -2.60
C LEU A 146 -14.75 7.08 -3.10
N VAL A 147 -14.91 7.33 -4.40
CA VAL A 147 -16.22 7.66 -4.99
C VAL A 147 -17.20 6.50 -4.81
N GLU A 148 -16.77 5.26 -5.03
CA GLU A 148 -17.59 4.06 -4.82
C GLU A 148 -18.08 3.95 -3.36
N LEU A 149 -17.23 4.31 -2.38
CA LEU A 149 -17.62 4.34 -0.97
C LEU A 149 -18.69 5.40 -0.64
N LEU A 150 -18.79 6.46 -1.45
CA LEU A 150 -19.75 7.56 -1.26
C LEU A 150 -21.07 7.34 -2.02
N GLU A 151 -21.08 6.47 -3.05
CA GLU A 151 -22.22 6.27 -3.94
C GLU A 151 -23.54 5.88 -3.22
N PRO A 152 -23.54 5.02 -2.18
CA PRO A 152 -24.78 4.69 -1.48
C PRO A 152 -25.49 5.90 -0.86
N ASP A 153 -24.72 6.91 -0.44
CA ASP A 153 -25.21 8.11 0.25
C ASP A 153 -25.22 9.37 -0.63
N LYS A 154 -25.03 9.24 -1.94
CA LYS A 154 -24.90 10.38 -2.86
C LYS A 154 -26.04 11.40 -2.78
N ALA A 155 -27.25 10.94 -2.48
CA ALA A 155 -28.42 11.81 -2.34
C ALA A 155 -28.36 12.70 -1.10
N ALA A 156 -27.60 12.32 -0.07
CA ALA A 156 -27.39 13.08 1.16
C ALA A 156 -26.18 14.04 1.07
N LEU A 157 -25.34 13.88 0.05
CA LEU A 157 -24.16 14.71 -0.11
C LEU A 157 -24.52 16.11 -0.64
N ARG A 158 -23.88 17.15 -0.11
CA ARG A 158 -24.05 18.54 -0.59
C ARG A 158 -23.33 18.81 -1.92
N ARG A 159 -22.44 17.93 -2.33
CA ARG A 159 -21.61 18.03 -3.54
C ARG A 159 -21.52 16.66 -4.23
N PRO A 160 -21.20 16.64 -5.52
CA PRO A 160 -20.97 15.37 -6.23
C PRO A 160 -19.93 14.48 -5.51
N PRO A 161 -20.09 13.15 -5.50
CA PRO A 161 -19.17 12.21 -4.85
C PRO A 161 -17.71 12.41 -5.23
N GLU A 162 -17.41 12.78 -6.48
CA GLU A 162 -16.05 13.03 -6.97
C GLU A 162 -15.38 14.23 -6.26
N GLN A 163 -16.17 15.28 -5.97
CA GLN A 163 -15.67 16.44 -5.24
C GLN A 163 -15.47 16.12 -3.77
N VAL A 164 -16.40 15.37 -3.17
CA VAL A 164 -16.31 14.93 -1.77
C VAL A 164 -15.10 14.02 -1.58
N ALA A 165 -14.91 13.04 -2.46
CA ALA A 165 -13.76 12.14 -2.46
C ALA A 165 -12.42 12.91 -2.59
N ALA A 166 -12.38 13.92 -3.47
CA ALA A 166 -11.18 14.74 -3.66
C ALA A 166 -10.84 15.56 -2.41
N LEU A 167 -11.85 16.13 -1.74
CA LEU A 167 -11.67 16.88 -0.49
C LEU A 167 -11.23 15.97 0.65
N PHE A 168 -11.87 14.81 0.81
CA PHE A 168 -11.51 13.83 1.83
C PHE A 168 -10.07 13.33 1.64
N PHE A 169 -9.71 12.95 0.42
CA PHE A 169 -8.35 12.54 0.09
C PHE A 169 -7.33 13.67 0.38
N GLY A 170 -7.65 14.92 0.02
CA GLY A 170 -6.80 16.08 0.31
C GLY A 170 -6.59 16.30 1.81
N LEU A 171 -7.65 16.16 2.62
CA LEU A 171 -7.59 16.31 4.06
C LEU A 171 -6.61 15.34 4.71
N LEU A 172 -6.55 14.09 4.24
CA LEU A 172 -5.63 13.08 4.74
C LEU A 172 -4.14 13.42 4.53
N PHE A 173 -3.82 14.23 3.50
CA PHE A 173 -2.44 14.65 3.21
C PHE A 173 -2.01 15.91 3.97
N THR A 174 -2.95 16.65 4.56
CA THR A 174 -2.67 17.94 5.21
C THR A 174 -2.55 17.83 6.73
N GLN A 175 -2.77 16.66 7.32
CA GLN A 175 -2.60 16.49 8.75
C GLN A 175 -1.12 16.70 9.13
N PRO A 176 -0.81 17.71 9.97
CA PRO A 176 0.54 17.90 10.45
C PRO A 176 0.89 16.74 11.39
N ARG A 177 1.89 15.97 11.04
CA ARG A 177 2.50 14.98 11.93
C ARG A 177 3.46 15.72 12.86
N THR A 178 2.92 16.39 13.86
CA THR A 178 3.72 17.02 14.92
C THR A 178 3.55 16.20 16.20
N ASP A 179 4.66 15.94 16.88
CA ASP A 179 4.66 15.24 18.18
C ASP A 179 3.95 16.06 19.31
N GLU A 180 3.48 17.27 19.00
CA GLU A 180 2.95 18.22 19.96
C GLU A 180 1.42 18.19 20.09
N GLU A 181 0.68 17.70 19.09
CA GLU A 181 -0.78 17.57 19.13
C GLU A 181 -1.20 16.13 18.79
N PRO A 182 -2.15 15.54 19.53
CA PRO A 182 -2.66 14.22 19.21
C PRO A 182 -3.36 14.29 17.84
N ASP A 183 -2.95 13.40 16.92
CA ASP A 183 -3.64 13.21 15.65
C ASP A 183 -5.11 12.84 15.90
N LEU A 184 -6.01 13.35 15.06
CA LEU A 184 -7.40 12.91 15.07
C LEU A 184 -7.43 11.41 14.73
N THR A 185 -8.22 10.67 15.50
CA THR A 185 -8.55 9.30 15.13
C THR A 185 -9.27 9.27 13.77
N PRO A 186 -9.22 8.17 13.02
CA PRO A 186 -9.95 8.06 11.74
C PRO A 186 -11.44 8.39 11.86
N LEU A 187 -12.08 8.01 12.96
CA LEU A 187 -13.50 8.29 13.21
C LEU A 187 -13.74 9.78 13.52
N GLU A 188 -12.91 10.42 14.33
CA GLU A 188 -13.00 11.87 14.60
C GLU A 188 -12.75 12.68 13.32
N LEU A 189 -11.82 12.24 12.48
CA LEU A 189 -11.56 12.87 11.19
C LEU A 189 -12.78 12.75 10.27
N ALA A 190 -13.42 11.57 10.20
CA ALA A 190 -14.63 11.37 9.43
C ALA A 190 -15.79 12.23 9.97
N ASP A 191 -15.94 12.35 11.29
CA ASP A 191 -16.96 13.19 11.92
C ASP A 191 -16.76 14.66 11.59
N VAL A 192 -15.55 15.20 11.77
CA VAL A 192 -15.21 16.60 11.43
C VAL A 192 -15.39 16.85 9.93
N PHE A 193 -15.05 15.88 9.08
CA PHE A 193 -15.24 16.03 7.63
C PHE A 193 -16.70 16.08 7.23
N LEU A 194 -17.55 15.26 7.83
CA LEU A 194 -18.99 15.17 7.49
C LEU A 194 -19.82 16.31 8.10
N HIS A 195 -19.51 16.68 9.33
CA HIS A 195 -20.34 17.62 10.11
C HIS A 195 -19.69 19.01 10.29
N GLY A 196 -18.40 19.14 10.02
CA GLY A 196 -17.63 20.37 10.21
C GLY A 196 -16.97 20.45 11.59
N ALA A 197 -16.17 21.50 11.78
CA ALA A 197 -15.43 21.74 13.03
C ALA A 197 -16.24 22.51 14.10
N LEU A 198 -17.43 22.98 13.77
CA LEU A 198 -18.30 23.71 14.70
C LEU A 198 -19.28 22.76 15.36
N SER A 199 -19.42 22.84 16.68
CA SER A 199 -20.47 22.12 17.41
C SER A 199 -21.85 22.58 16.96
N ALA A 200 -22.80 21.66 16.82
CA ALA A 200 -24.19 21.99 16.50
C ALA A 200 -24.74 22.91 17.61
N GLY A 201 -24.97 24.20 17.28
CA GLY A 201 -25.50 25.20 18.22
C GLY A 201 -24.58 26.38 18.55
N ALA A 202 -23.41 26.48 17.90
CA ALA A 202 -22.59 27.69 17.95
C ALA A 202 -23.13 28.70 16.90
N GLU A 203 -24.21 29.42 17.19
CA GLU A 203 -24.67 30.67 16.54
C GLU A 203 -24.18 31.87 17.33
#